data_0343d95e4b1ffdac09af871cb4983dc0
#
_entry.id   0343d95e4b1ffdac09af871cb4983dc0
#
_cell.length_a   1.000
_cell.length_b   1.000
_cell.length_c   1.000
_cell.angle_alpha   90.00
_cell.angle_beta   90.00
_cell.angle_gamma   90.00
#
_symmetry.space_group_name_H-M   'P 1'
#
loop_
_entity.id
_entity.type
_entity.pdbx_description
1 polymer ?
#
loop_
_entity_poly.entity_id
_entity_poly.type
_entity_poly.pdbx_seq_one_letter_code
_entity_poly.pdbx_strand_id
1 'polypeptide(L)'
;MSRAGNHFQEKFMSLKFRGKEIFKPMNTGRINEHVNCVREYIANIFFYTKNGKTIMIDAGYNYERLEEKMKWLDIDPKSIDTILITHQDTDHMGALENDTELLFKDATVYIGEIEDRYLTAQVRRKVYGGWYKLPLVKTDNQRKLLKDGQVFWIDDIKIECFLVPGHTWGHMCYLIDDQYLFTGDTIWFGPDGGYSFLDALAEDNELAKRSLAEFEQKLRSRKLSPMVITGHTGWYDDLDWVFRHKDQVCRAGKKQKPHDPNAPYDGYDETQDTEENARNVLIAKVVPVVG
;
A
#
# COMPACT_ATOMS: atom_id res chain seq x y z
N MET A 1 4.27 -3.88 18.15
CA MET A 1 5.18 -2.82 18.64
C MET A 1 4.37 -1.85 19.48
N SER A 2 4.96 -1.18 20.44
CA SER A 2 4.28 -0.08 21.12
C SER A 2 4.23 1.17 20.25
N ARG A 3 3.32 2.14 20.51
CA ARG A 3 3.30 3.47 19.85
C ARG A 3 4.69 4.10 19.77
N ALA A 4 5.52 3.92 20.82
CA ALA A 4 6.89 4.38 20.84
C ALA A 4 7.79 3.68 19.80
N GLY A 5 7.52 2.41 19.50
CA GLY A 5 8.23 1.66 18.46
C GLY A 5 7.91 2.14 17.05
N ASN A 6 6.64 2.47 16.78
CA ASN A 6 6.23 3.03 15.49
C ASN A 6 6.84 4.42 15.29
N HIS A 7 6.80 5.29 16.28
CA HIS A 7 7.47 6.60 16.24
C HIS A 7 8.98 6.50 16.02
N PHE A 8 9.63 5.53 16.64
CA PHE A 8 11.06 5.30 16.41
C PHE A 8 11.35 4.87 14.96
N GLN A 9 10.50 4.02 14.41
CA GLN A 9 10.64 3.56 13.02
C GLN A 9 10.41 4.69 12.01
N GLU A 10 9.40 5.51 12.19
CA GLU A 10 9.18 6.71 11.39
C GLU A 10 10.41 7.62 11.41
N LYS A 11 10.95 7.88 12.60
CA LYS A 11 12.14 8.70 12.77
C LYS A 11 13.38 8.08 12.11
N PHE A 12 13.52 6.77 12.20
CA PHE A 12 14.61 6.05 11.55
C PHE A 12 14.50 6.12 10.02
N MET A 13 13.31 5.90 9.47
CA MET A 13 13.03 6.02 8.03
C MET A 13 13.30 7.43 7.53
N SER A 14 12.89 8.46 8.27
CA SER A 14 13.14 9.87 7.89
C SER A 14 14.62 10.23 7.88
N LEU A 15 15.41 9.70 8.81
CA LEU A 15 16.83 10.03 8.95
C LEU A 15 17.76 9.23 8.03
N LYS A 16 17.49 7.92 7.91
CA LYS A 16 18.38 7.00 7.16
C LYS A 16 18.04 6.91 5.69
N PHE A 17 16.75 6.96 5.35
CA PHE A 17 16.28 6.71 4.00
C PHE A 17 15.79 7.96 3.29
N ARG A 18 15.81 9.12 3.96
CA ARG A 18 15.19 10.32 3.42
C ARG A 18 13.78 10.00 2.90
N GLY A 19 13.00 9.28 3.70
CA GLY A 19 11.73 8.67 3.30
C GLY A 19 10.83 9.63 2.52
N LYS A 20 10.71 10.88 2.98
CA LYS A 20 9.94 11.93 2.30
C LYS A 20 10.54 12.39 0.95
N GLU A 21 11.80 12.07 0.64
CA GLU A 21 12.42 12.40 -0.66
C GLU A 21 12.28 11.27 -1.68
N ILE A 22 12.15 10.02 -1.19
CA ILE A 22 12.12 8.81 -2.01
C ILE A 22 10.67 8.39 -2.26
N PHE A 23 9.86 8.34 -1.19
CA PHE A 23 8.46 7.96 -1.24
C PHE A 23 7.59 9.16 -1.63
N LYS A 24 6.68 8.98 -2.57
CA LYS A 24 5.72 10.00 -3.00
C LYS A 24 4.29 9.47 -2.94
N PRO A 25 3.79 9.20 -1.74
CA PRO A 25 2.40 8.81 -1.59
C PRO A 25 1.48 9.96 -2.04
N MET A 26 0.33 9.59 -2.53
CA MET A 26 -0.75 10.54 -2.80
C MET A 26 -1.18 11.23 -1.52
N ASN A 27 -1.57 12.49 -1.63
CA ASN A 27 -2.24 13.19 -0.54
C ASN A 27 -3.57 12.51 -0.19
N THR A 28 -4.09 12.81 1.01
CA THR A 28 -5.41 12.35 1.41
C THR A 28 -6.47 12.92 0.47
N GLY A 29 -7.35 12.06 -0.04
CA GLY A 29 -8.37 12.48 -0.99
C GLY A 29 -9.04 11.34 -1.73
N ARG A 30 -9.81 11.69 -2.74
CA ARG A 30 -10.52 10.76 -3.60
C ARG A 30 -9.75 10.52 -4.90
N ILE A 31 -9.60 9.25 -5.29
CA ILE A 31 -9.12 8.88 -6.62
C ILE A 31 -10.29 8.90 -7.61
N ASN A 32 -11.42 8.32 -7.20
CA ASN A 32 -12.66 8.33 -7.96
C ASN A 32 -13.87 8.10 -7.02
N GLU A 33 -15.04 7.76 -7.59
CA GLU A 33 -16.27 7.54 -6.82
C GLU A 33 -16.21 6.33 -5.86
N HIS A 34 -15.31 5.36 -6.10
CA HIS A 34 -15.17 4.14 -5.31
C HIS A 34 -13.95 4.14 -4.41
N VAL A 35 -12.88 4.83 -4.79
CA VAL A 35 -11.58 4.72 -4.13
C VAL A 35 -11.17 6.03 -3.49
N ASN A 36 -11.00 5.98 -2.17
CA ASN A 36 -10.37 7.03 -1.39
C ASN A 36 -8.99 6.57 -0.91
N CYS A 37 -8.09 7.52 -0.66
CA CYS A 37 -6.82 7.23 0.00
C CYS A 37 -6.55 8.21 1.15
N VAL A 38 -5.85 7.72 2.16
CA VAL A 38 -5.28 8.52 3.24
C VAL A 38 -3.77 8.46 3.13
N ARG A 39 -3.13 9.62 3.12
CA ARG A 39 -1.68 9.74 3.24
C ARG A 39 -1.28 9.53 4.69
N GLU A 40 -0.67 8.40 4.98
CA GLU A 40 -0.16 8.06 6.29
C GLU A 40 1.37 8.02 6.27
N TYR A 41 2.01 9.18 6.46
CA TYR A 41 3.44 9.43 6.39
C TYR A 41 4.04 9.15 5.00
N ILE A 42 4.64 7.98 4.77
CA ILE A 42 5.25 7.57 3.50
C ILE A 42 4.39 6.58 2.69
N ALA A 43 3.28 6.12 3.26
CA ALA A 43 2.39 5.14 2.64
C ALA A 43 1.00 5.72 2.40
N ASN A 44 0.25 5.08 1.52
CA ASN A 44 -1.17 5.30 1.34
C ASN A 44 -1.97 4.13 1.89
N ILE A 45 -3.05 4.48 2.58
CA ILE A 45 -4.08 3.57 3.04
C ILE A 45 -5.31 3.80 2.19
N PHE A 46 -5.93 2.72 1.71
CA PHE A 46 -7.02 2.86 0.77
C PHE A 46 -8.35 2.40 1.35
N PHE A 47 -9.42 3.00 0.85
CA PHE A 47 -10.80 2.67 1.19
C PHE A 47 -11.55 2.46 -0.10
N TYR A 48 -12.03 1.25 -0.32
CA TYR A 48 -12.91 0.93 -1.43
C TYR A 48 -14.35 0.88 -0.94
N THR A 49 -15.22 1.69 -1.56
CA THR A 49 -16.63 1.80 -1.16
C THR A 49 -17.55 1.44 -2.33
N LYS A 50 -18.49 0.55 -2.07
CA LYS A 50 -19.54 0.16 -3.01
C LYS A 50 -20.83 -0.11 -2.25
N ASN A 51 -21.95 0.45 -2.71
CA ASN A 51 -23.29 0.25 -2.16
C ASN A 51 -23.36 0.40 -0.61
N GLY A 52 -22.61 1.38 -0.07
CA GLY A 52 -22.58 1.66 1.37
C GLY A 52 -21.65 0.76 2.19
N LYS A 53 -21.03 -0.25 1.58
CA LYS A 53 -19.98 -1.06 2.21
C LYS A 53 -18.61 -0.48 1.90
N THR A 54 -17.81 -0.28 2.95
CA THR A 54 -16.41 0.16 2.82
C THR A 54 -15.47 -0.93 3.34
N ILE A 55 -14.47 -1.26 2.55
CA ILE A 55 -13.33 -2.10 2.97
C ILE A 55 -12.06 -1.26 2.99
N MET A 56 -11.16 -1.54 3.92
CA MET A 56 -9.87 -0.87 4.05
C MET A 56 -8.75 -1.77 3.51
N ILE A 57 -7.79 -1.18 2.82
CA ILE A 57 -6.58 -1.86 2.31
C ILE A 57 -5.37 -1.19 2.94
N ASP A 58 -4.61 -1.98 3.70
CA ASP A 58 -3.55 -1.58 4.61
C ASP A 58 -4.01 -0.65 5.74
N ALA A 59 -3.15 -0.34 6.72
CA ALA A 59 -3.52 0.41 7.92
C ALA A 59 -2.49 1.48 8.34
N GLY A 60 -1.32 1.55 7.70
CA GLY A 60 -0.31 2.57 8.00
C GLY A 60 0.42 2.40 9.33
N TYR A 61 1.21 3.42 9.70
CA TYR A 61 2.00 3.43 10.95
C TYR A 61 1.18 3.82 12.18
N ASN A 62 0.32 4.83 12.04
CA ASN A 62 -0.22 5.57 13.18
C ASN A 62 -1.72 5.78 13.05
N TYR A 63 -2.47 5.14 13.93
CA TYR A 63 -3.92 5.19 13.89
C TYR A 63 -4.51 6.57 14.20
N GLU A 64 -3.82 7.44 14.96
CA GLU A 64 -4.32 8.79 15.28
C GLU A 64 -4.38 9.65 14.02
N ARG A 65 -3.31 9.62 13.21
CA ARG A 65 -3.31 10.30 11.90
C ARG A 65 -4.29 9.67 10.92
N LEU A 66 -4.37 8.35 10.93
CA LEU A 66 -5.33 7.63 10.09
C LEU A 66 -6.76 8.03 10.44
N GLU A 67 -7.11 8.02 11.73
CA GLU A 67 -8.44 8.44 12.21
C GLU A 67 -8.76 9.89 11.86
N GLU A 68 -7.82 10.80 12.07
CA GLU A 68 -7.99 12.22 11.73
C GLU A 68 -8.33 12.39 10.25
N LYS A 69 -7.54 11.75 9.38
CA LYS A 69 -7.70 11.90 7.92
C LYS A 69 -8.88 11.11 7.35
N MET A 70 -9.29 10.02 7.99
CA MET A 70 -10.55 9.35 7.66
C MET A 70 -11.75 10.30 7.87
N LYS A 71 -11.73 11.14 8.90
CA LYS A 71 -12.75 12.16 9.14
C LYS A 71 -12.82 13.21 8.01
N TRP A 72 -11.69 13.55 7.40
CA TRP A 72 -11.67 14.45 6.23
C TRP A 72 -12.45 13.88 5.03
N LEU A 73 -12.51 12.55 4.94
CA LEU A 73 -13.19 11.80 3.88
C LEU A 73 -14.59 11.33 4.27
N ASP A 74 -15.10 11.76 5.43
CA ASP A 74 -16.38 11.33 6.00
C ASP A 74 -16.48 9.80 6.21
N ILE A 75 -15.33 9.13 6.47
CA ILE A 75 -15.26 7.71 6.76
C ILE A 75 -15.24 7.51 8.29
N ASP A 76 -16.27 6.87 8.82
CA ASP A 76 -16.29 6.48 10.24
C ASP A 76 -15.40 5.24 10.46
N PRO A 77 -14.33 5.33 11.25
CA PRO A 77 -13.48 4.17 11.55
C PRO A 77 -14.25 2.98 12.12
N LYS A 78 -15.33 3.22 12.85
CA LYS A 78 -16.17 2.16 13.44
C LYS A 78 -17.00 1.40 12.42
N SER A 79 -17.16 1.94 11.21
CA SER A 79 -17.83 1.26 10.10
C SER A 79 -16.93 0.24 9.39
N ILE A 80 -15.62 0.26 9.67
CA ILE A 80 -14.66 -0.63 9.04
C ILE A 80 -14.64 -1.97 9.80
N ASP A 81 -15.19 -2.99 9.20
CA ASP A 81 -15.20 -4.36 9.71
C ASP A 81 -14.31 -5.33 8.91
N THR A 82 -13.75 -4.86 7.80
CA THR A 82 -12.96 -5.65 6.87
C THR A 82 -11.71 -4.89 6.46
N ILE A 83 -10.55 -5.49 6.71
CA ILE A 83 -9.24 -4.92 6.40
C ILE A 83 -8.44 -5.95 5.60
N LEU A 84 -8.00 -5.57 4.40
CA LEU A 84 -7.11 -6.38 3.57
C LEU A 84 -5.67 -5.90 3.79
N ILE A 85 -4.78 -6.76 4.23
CA ILE A 85 -3.37 -6.42 4.47
C ILE A 85 -2.52 -7.01 3.34
N THR A 86 -1.79 -6.13 2.63
CA THR A 86 -0.88 -6.56 1.57
C THR A 86 0.32 -7.28 2.16
N HIS A 87 0.92 -6.73 3.20
CA HIS A 87 2.03 -7.34 3.94
C HIS A 87 2.16 -6.72 5.34
N GLN A 88 3.01 -7.32 6.19
CA GLN A 88 3.08 -7.02 7.61
C GLN A 88 4.00 -5.84 7.98
N ASP A 89 4.65 -5.18 7.06
CA ASP A 89 5.55 -4.07 7.39
C ASP A 89 4.77 -2.95 8.10
N THR A 90 5.44 -2.24 8.99
CA THR A 90 4.75 -1.34 9.94
C THR A 90 4.06 -0.15 9.30
N ASP A 91 4.51 0.27 8.14
CA ASP A 91 3.83 1.31 7.35
C ASP A 91 2.57 0.82 6.63
N HIS A 92 2.31 -0.48 6.64
CA HIS A 92 1.10 -1.10 6.11
C HIS A 92 0.18 -1.70 7.18
N MET A 93 0.72 -2.01 8.36
CA MET A 93 -0.06 -2.69 9.39
C MET A 93 0.10 -2.10 10.81
N GLY A 94 0.96 -1.11 10.99
CA GLY A 94 1.35 -0.59 12.30
C GLY A 94 0.20 -0.02 13.14
N ALA A 95 -0.80 0.59 12.52
CA ALA A 95 -1.95 1.14 13.22
C ALA A 95 -2.85 0.05 13.88
N LEU A 96 -2.68 -1.22 13.50
CA LEU A 96 -3.40 -2.34 14.11
C LEU A 96 -2.69 -2.91 15.34
N GLU A 97 -1.51 -2.40 15.70
CA GLU A 97 -0.72 -3.00 16.78
C GLU A 97 -1.33 -2.74 18.15
N ASN A 98 -1.92 -3.78 18.76
CA ASN A 98 -2.47 -3.82 20.13
C ASN A 98 -3.41 -2.65 20.50
N ASP A 99 -3.85 -1.89 19.51
CA ASP A 99 -4.73 -0.73 19.65
C ASP A 99 -6.11 -0.94 19.06
N THR A 100 -6.43 -2.18 18.78
CA THR A 100 -7.72 -2.62 18.26
C THR A 100 -8.90 -2.21 19.15
N GLU A 101 -8.65 -1.88 20.41
CA GLU A 101 -9.68 -1.36 21.32
C GLU A 101 -10.23 0.00 20.86
N LEU A 102 -9.47 0.76 20.10
CA LEU A 102 -9.82 2.14 19.78
C LEU A 102 -10.53 2.28 18.43
N LEU A 103 -9.94 1.77 17.34
CA LEU A 103 -10.47 2.01 15.99
C LEU A 103 -11.08 0.77 15.34
N PHE A 104 -10.32 -0.28 15.23
CA PHE A 104 -10.65 -1.43 14.38
C PHE A 104 -10.78 -2.74 15.17
N LYS A 105 -11.12 -2.67 16.45
CA LYS A 105 -11.14 -3.85 17.33
C LYS A 105 -12.02 -5.00 16.83
N ASP A 106 -13.12 -4.66 16.19
CA ASP A 106 -14.09 -5.65 15.70
C ASP A 106 -13.87 -6.03 14.23
N ALA A 107 -12.87 -5.41 13.57
CA ALA A 107 -12.57 -5.70 12.19
C ALA A 107 -11.86 -7.04 12.02
N THR A 108 -12.23 -7.77 10.98
CA THR A 108 -11.52 -8.96 10.52
C THR A 108 -10.38 -8.55 9.58
N VAL A 109 -9.17 -8.98 9.90
CA VAL A 109 -7.98 -8.78 9.07
C VAL A 109 -7.82 -9.96 8.12
N TYR A 110 -7.84 -9.69 6.83
CA TYR A 110 -7.57 -10.65 5.77
C TYR A 110 -6.10 -10.49 5.35
N ILE A 111 -5.31 -11.55 5.45
CA ILE A 111 -3.86 -11.53 5.21
C ILE A 111 -3.41 -12.85 4.56
N GLY A 112 -2.38 -12.80 3.73
CA GLY A 112 -1.81 -14.01 3.14
C GLY A 112 -1.36 -15.03 4.20
N GLU A 113 -1.64 -16.33 3.99
CA GLU A 113 -1.26 -17.40 4.94
C GLU A 113 0.26 -17.47 5.16
N ILE A 114 1.05 -17.10 4.16
CA ILE A 114 2.51 -17.04 4.26
C ILE A 114 2.92 -15.78 5.04
N GLU A 115 2.23 -14.66 4.83
CA GLU A 115 2.50 -13.41 5.52
C GLU A 115 2.17 -13.50 7.02
N ASP A 116 1.11 -14.22 7.40
CA ASP A 116 0.76 -14.46 8.81
C ASP A 116 1.88 -15.14 9.62
N ARG A 117 2.78 -15.87 8.95
CA ARG A 117 3.95 -16.49 9.62
C ARG A 117 4.90 -15.48 10.23
N TYR A 118 4.95 -14.25 9.70
CA TYR A 118 5.69 -13.16 10.33
C TYR A 118 5.02 -12.73 11.64
N LEU A 119 3.70 -12.56 11.64
CA LEU A 119 2.94 -12.16 12.83
C LEU A 119 3.00 -13.20 13.95
N THR A 120 3.07 -14.47 13.58
CA THR A 120 3.22 -15.60 14.53
C THR A 120 4.68 -15.92 14.89
N ALA A 121 5.62 -15.07 14.45
CA ALA A 121 7.05 -15.21 14.69
C ALA A 121 7.69 -16.52 14.16
N GLN A 122 7.02 -17.22 13.26
CA GLN A 122 7.57 -18.41 12.58
C GLN A 122 8.64 -18.02 11.56
N VAL A 123 8.53 -16.84 10.97
CA VAL A 123 9.49 -16.24 10.04
C VAL A 123 9.88 -14.86 10.57
N ARG A 124 11.07 -14.40 10.23
CA ARG A 124 11.57 -13.05 10.57
C ARG A 124 11.70 -12.21 9.32
N ARG A 125 11.04 -11.06 9.31
CA ARG A 125 11.19 -10.06 8.25
C ARG A 125 12.61 -9.52 8.23
N LYS A 126 13.29 -9.64 7.10
CA LYS A 126 14.68 -9.25 6.93
C LYS A 126 14.80 -8.29 5.74
N VAL A 127 15.57 -7.24 5.91
CA VAL A 127 15.86 -6.26 4.87
C VAL A 127 17.36 -6.05 4.75
N TYR A 128 17.83 -5.34 3.74
CA TYR A 128 19.26 -5.13 3.47
C TYR A 128 20.04 -6.43 3.32
N GLY A 129 19.55 -7.35 2.48
CA GLY A 129 20.19 -8.64 2.29
C GLY A 129 20.25 -9.50 3.56
N GLY A 130 19.33 -9.30 4.48
CA GLY A 130 19.25 -10.05 5.74
C GLY A 130 19.98 -9.41 6.92
N TRP A 131 20.56 -8.25 6.71
CA TRP A 131 21.38 -7.58 7.73
C TRP A 131 20.54 -6.96 8.87
N TYR A 132 19.35 -6.49 8.57
CA TYR A 132 18.43 -5.89 9.55
C TYR A 132 17.13 -6.67 9.63
N LYS A 133 16.65 -6.88 10.86
CA LYS A 133 15.37 -7.53 11.14
C LYS A 133 14.35 -6.47 11.52
N LEU A 134 13.28 -6.38 10.76
CA LEU A 134 12.18 -5.50 11.12
C LEU A 134 11.40 -6.07 12.31
N PRO A 135 10.85 -5.20 13.16
CA PRO A 135 10.01 -5.64 14.26
C PRO A 135 8.70 -6.24 13.73
N LEU A 136 8.08 -7.08 14.54
CA LEU A 136 6.77 -7.67 14.27
C LEU A 136 5.67 -6.73 14.71
N VAL A 137 4.63 -6.61 13.93
CA VAL A 137 3.35 -6.03 14.36
C VAL A 137 2.58 -7.07 15.15
N LYS A 138 2.04 -6.69 16.31
CA LYS A 138 1.21 -7.56 17.15
C LYS A 138 -0.21 -7.05 17.10
N THR A 139 -1.12 -7.83 16.61
CA THR A 139 -2.53 -7.47 16.55
C THR A 139 -3.39 -8.57 17.15
N ASP A 140 -4.44 -8.16 17.88
CA ASP A 140 -5.43 -9.06 18.47
C ASP A 140 -6.67 -9.23 17.58
N ASN A 141 -6.71 -8.60 16.41
CA ASN A 141 -7.79 -8.77 15.44
C ASN A 141 -7.93 -10.24 15.01
N GLN A 142 -9.17 -10.66 14.79
CA GLN A 142 -9.43 -11.92 14.10
C GLN A 142 -8.80 -11.91 12.71
N ARG A 143 -8.05 -12.96 12.35
CA ARG A 143 -7.42 -13.06 11.04
C ARG A 143 -8.07 -14.14 10.20
N LYS A 144 -8.28 -13.82 8.91
CA LYS A 144 -8.64 -14.79 7.86
C LYS A 144 -7.46 -14.92 6.90
N LEU A 145 -6.96 -16.15 6.77
CA LEU A 145 -5.79 -16.45 5.96
C LEU A 145 -6.17 -16.66 4.51
N LEU A 146 -5.47 -15.99 3.60
CA LEU A 146 -5.72 -16.00 2.16
C LEU A 146 -4.65 -16.79 1.41
N LYS A 147 -5.07 -17.38 0.28
CA LYS A 147 -4.20 -18.15 -0.64
C LYS A 147 -4.11 -17.47 -2.00
N ASP A 148 -3.04 -17.78 -2.75
CA ASP A 148 -2.92 -17.35 -4.15
C ASP A 148 -4.13 -17.84 -4.97
N GLY A 149 -4.67 -16.93 -5.80
CA GLY A 149 -5.80 -17.19 -6.66
C GLY A 149 -7.16 -17.33 -5.93
N GLN A 150 -7.20 -17.13 -4.62
CA GLN A 150 -8.46 -17.16 -3.89
C GLN A 150 -9.36 -16.00 -4.31
N VAL A 151 -10.64 -16.34 -4.58
CA VAL A 151 -11.70 -15.34 -4.84
C VAL A 151 -12.75 -15.46 -3.74
N PHE A 152 -13.14 -14.33 -3.20
CA PHE A 152 -14.23 -14.25 -2.21
C PHE A 152 -14.99 -12.92 -2.35
N TRP A 153 -16.10 -12.82 -1.64
CA TRP A 153 -16.95 -11.62 -1.64
C TRP A 153 -17.13 -11.10 -0.23
N ILE A 154 -17.15 -9.77 -0.12
CA ILE A 154 -17.64 -9.05 1.04
C ILE A 154 -18.88 -8.30 0.53
N ASP A 155 -20.06 -8.72 0.96
CA ASP A 155 -21.33 -8.34 0.37
C ASP A 155 -21.31 -8.56 -1.17
N ASP A 156 -21.40 -7.51 -1.98
CA ASP A 156 -21.35 -7.55 -3.44
C ASP A 156 -19.97 -7.12 -4.02
N ILE A 157 -18.97 -6.96 -3.17
CA ILE A 157 -17.60 -6.62 -3.55
C ILE A 157 -16.83 -7.92 -3.81
N LYS A 158 -16.42 -8.12 -5.06
CA LYS A 158 -15.55 -9.25 -5.45
C LYS A 158 -14.10 -8.92 -5.13
N ILE A 159 -13.39 -9.82 -4.46
CA ILE A 159 -11.98 -9.68 -4.15
C ILE A 159 -11.25 -10.93 -4.65
N GLU A 160 -10.22 -10.73 -5.45
CA GLU A 160 -9.30 -11.77 -5.89
C GLU A 160 -7.90 -11.49 -5.36
N CYS A 161 -7.26 -12.54 -4.85
CA CYS A 161 -5.96 -12.48 -4.19
C CYS A 161 -4.87 -13.02 -5.11
N PHE A 162 -3.76 -12.30 -5.20
CA PHE A 162 -2.56 -12.74 -5.91
C PHE A 162 -1.38 -12.72 -4.96
N LEU A 163 -0.73 -13.86 -4.78
CA LEU A 163 0.55 -13.92 -4.09
C LEU A 163 1.65 -13.45 -5.06
N VAL A 164 2.32 -12.34 -4.70
CA VAL A 164 3.42 -11.74 -5.48
C VAL A 164 4.63 -11.57 -4.56
N PRO A 165 5.37 -12.67 -4.29
CA PRO A 165 6.44 -12.67 -3.32
C PRO A 165 7.69 -11.96 -3.84
N GLY A 166 8.51 -11.48 -2.89
CA GLY A 166 9.82 -10.87 -3.14
C GLY A 166 10.10 -9.69 -2.24
N HIS A 167 9.18 -8.74 -2.12
CA HIS A 167 9.25 -7.72 -1.08
C HIS A 167 9.16 -8.39 0.31
N THR A 168 8.10 -9.13 0.54
CA THR A 168 8.03 -10.19 1.56
C THR A 168 7.73 -11.53 0.89
N TRP A 169 7.89 -12.64 1.62
CA TRP A 169 7.56 -13.98 1.10
C TRP A 169 6.05 -14.19 0.91
N GLY A 170 5.23 -13.47 1.65
CA GLY A 170 3.78 -13.63 1.66
C GLY A 170 3.01 -12.44 1.09
N HIS A 171 3.69 -11.50 0.41
CA HIS A 171 3.07 -10.29 -0.10
C HIS A 171 1.87 -10.58 -1.02
N MET A 172 0.72 -9.95 -0.72
CA MET A 172 -0.52 -10.11 -1.46
C MET A 172 -0.88 -8.85 -2.23
N CYS A 173 -1.34 -9.02 -3.47
CA CYS A 173 -2.05 -8.00 -4.22
C CYS A 173 -3.53 -8.34 -4.26
N TYR A 174 -4.39 -7.33 -4.26
CA TYR A 174 -5.85 -7.49 -4.27
C TYR A 174 -6.47 -6.83 -5.50
N LEU A 175 -7.14 -7.64 -6.32
CA LEU A 175 -7.96 -7.14 -7.43
C LEU A 175 -9.42 -7.07 -6.97
N ILE A 176 -9.98 -5.86 -6.96
CA ILE A 176 -11.34 -5.60 -6.50
C ILE A 176 -12.22 -5.29 -7.72
N ASP A 177 -13.33 -6.02 -7.82
CA ASP A 177 -14.35 -5.92 -8.88
C ASP A 177 -13.76 -5.96 -10.31
N ASP A 178 -12.63 -6.66 -10.50
CA ASP A 178 -11.86 -6.75 -11.76
C ASP A 178 -11.38 -5.39 -12.31
N GLN A 179 -11.46 -4.32 -11.51
CA GLN A 179 -11.21 -2.94 -11.92
C GLN A 179 -10.09 -2.24 -11.15
N TYR A 180 -9.89 -2.58 -9.88
CA TYR A 180 -8.95 -1.90 -8.99
C TYR A 180 -7.94 -2.87 -8.43
N LEU A 181 -6.67 -2.68 -8.76
CA LEU A 181 -5.58 -3.54 -8.35
C LEU A 181 -4.69 -2.82 -7.32
N PHE A 182 -4.80 -3.23 -6.06
CA PHE A 182 -3.97 -2.74 -4.97
C PHE A 182 -2.74 -3.62 -4.84
N THR A 183 -1.57 -3.06 -5.05
CA THR A 183 -0.31 -3.81 -5.18
C THR A 183 0.62 -3.70 -3.99
N GLY A 184 0.28 -2.88 -2.99
CA GLY A 184 1.22 -2.61 -1.88
C GLY A 184 2.62 -2.28 -2.41
N ASP A 185 3.60 -3.05 -1.98
CA ASP A 185 5.02 -2.85 -2.24
C ASP A 185 5.61 -3.79 -3.31
N THR A 186 4.80 -4.26 -4.25
CA THR A 186 5.33 -5.03 -5.38
C THR A 186 5.80 -4.15 -6.53
N ILE A 187 5.17 -2.98 -6.70
CA ILE A 187 5.43 -2.04 -7.79
C ILE A 187 5.81 -0.68 -7.23
N TRP A 188 6.84 -0.09 -7.81
CA TRP A 188 7.28 1.27 -7.58
C TRP A 188 7.15 2.10 -8.86
N PHE A 189 6.39 3.17 -8.83
CA PHE A 189 6.32 4.08 -9.98
C PHE A 189 7.48 5.07 -9.95
N GLY A 190 8.34 4.93 -10.94
CA GLY A 190 9.39 5.89 -11.26
C GLY A 190 8.92 6.94 -12.27
N PRO A 191 9.83 7.81 -12.73
CA PRO A 191 9.47 8.90 -13.66
C PRO A 191 9.08 8.43 -15.06
N ASP A 192 9.41 7.20 -15.43
CA ASP A 192 9.28 6.65 -16.77
C ASP A 192 8.59 5.29 -16.85
N GLY A 193 8.06 4.80 -15.75
CA GLY A 193 7.36 3.52 -15.68
C GLY A 193 7.40 2.89 -14.31
N GLY A 194 6.72 1.75 -14.17
CA GLY A 194 6.76 0.96 -12.96
C GLY A 194 7.95 0.01 -12.94
N TYR A 195 8.54 -0.12 -11.77
CA TYR A 195 9.68 -0.96 -11.41
C TYR A 195 9.28 -2.00 -10.37
N SER A 196 10.06 -3.05 -10.22
CA SER A 196 10.03 -3.84 -9.00
C SER A 196 10.44 -2.98 -7.80
N PHE A 197 9.92 -3.29 -6.61
CA PHE A 197 10.10 -2.45 -5.42
C PHE A 197 11.59 -2.28 -5.01
N LEU A 198 11.85 -1.35 -4.10
CA LEU A 198 13.19 -0.95 -3.67
C LEU A 198 14.06 -2.13 -3.22
N ASP A 199 15.28 -2.21 -3.77
CA ASP A 199 16.24 -3.29 -3.55
C ASP A 199 16.61 -3.51 -2.08
N ALA A 200 16.76 -2.42 -1.33
CA ALA A 200 17.18 -2.47 0.06
C ALA A 200 16.12 -3.05 1.01
N LEU A 201 14.85 -2.95 0.64
CA LEU A 201 13.71 -3.33 1.47
C LEU A 201 13.08 -4.67 1.06
N ALA A 202 13.40 -5.20 -0.11
CA ALA A 202 12.95 -6.51 -0.53
C ALA A 202 13.75 -7.63 0.15
N GLU A 203 13.09 -8.74 0.46
CA GLU A 203 13.77 -9.94 0.98
C GLU A 203 14.50 -10.70 -0.13
N ASP A 204 13.93 -10.72 -1.34
CA ASP A 204 14.52 -11.35 -2.53
C ASP A 204 14.15 -10.57 -3.79
N ASN A 205 15.11 -9.80 -4.29
CA ASN A 205 14.91 -8.97 -5.49
C ASN A 205 14.72 -9.79 -6.77
N GLU A 206 15.37 -10.93 -6.90
CA GLU A 206 15.23 -11.78 -8.08
C GLU A 206 13.87 -12.48 -8.10
N LEU A 207 13.39 -12.89 -6.94
CA LEU A 207 12.04 -13.40 -6.79
C LEU A 207 11.00 -12.30 -7.10
N ALA A 208 11.19 -11.10 -6.57
CA ALA A 208 10.29 -9.96 -6.82
C ALA A 208 10.10 -9.68 -8.31
N LYS A 209 11.20 -9.66 -9.08
CA LYS A 209 11.15 -9.46 -10.53
C LYS A 209 10.44 -10.59 -11.26
N ARG A 210 10.73 -11.85 -10.89
CA ARG A 210 10.08 -13.02 -11.51
C ARG A 210 8.59 -13.05 -11.20
N SER A 211 8.21 -12.91 -9.94
CA SER A 211 6.80 -12.94 -9.53
C SER A 211 6.00 -11.79 -10.13
N LEU A 212 6.61 -10.61 -10.29
CA LEU A 212 5.98 -9.47 -10.95
C LEU A 212 5.75 -9.72 -12.45
N ALA A 213 6.70 -10.36 -13.14
CA ALA A 213 6.53 -10.74 -14.54
C ALA A 213 5.44 -11.81 -14.73
N GLU A 214 5.38 -12.82 -13.84
CA GLU A 214 4.33 -13.84 -13.84
C GLU A 214 2.97 -13.23 -13.53
N PHE A 215 2.91 -12.26 -12.62
CA PHE A 215 1.70 -11.54 -12.28
C PHE A 215 1.16 -10.73 -13.46
N GLU A 216 2.00 -9.97 -14.16
CA GLU A 216 1.62 -9.28 -15.40
C GLU A 216 1.04 -10.28 -16.42
N GLN A 217 1.71 -11.43 -16.63
CA GLN A 217 1.24 -12.45 -17.56
C GLN A 217 -0.15 -12.98 -17.17
N LYS A 218 -0.40 -13.21 -15.87
CA LYS A 218 -1.73 -13.61 -15.37
C LYS A 218 -2.80 -12.57 -15.73
N LEU A 219 -2.55 -11.28 -15.50
CA LEU A 219 -3.49 -10.19 -15.86
C LEU A 219 -3.77 -10.14 -17.36
N ARG A 220 -2.72 -10.15 -18.17
CA ARG A 220 -2.84 -10.05 -19.64
C ARG A 220 -3.53 -11.26 -20.26
N SER A 221 -3.24 -12.47 -19.80
CA SER A 221 -3.89 -13.70 -20.29
C SER A 221 -5.40 -13.69 -20.08
N ARG A 222 -5.85 -12.99 -19.05
CA ARG A 222 -7.27 -12.81 -18.71
C ARG A 222 -7.88 -11.55 -19.32
N LYS A 223 -7.11 -10.78 -20.10
CA LYS A 223 -7.52 -9.49 -20.71
C LYS A 223 -7.99 -8.47 -19.66
N LEU A 224 -7.41 -8.50 -18.47
CA LEU A 224 -7.68 -7.54 -17.41
C LEU A 224 -6.82 -6.29 -17.64
N SER A 225 -7.42 -5.13 -17.43
CA SER A 225 -6.74 -3.83 -17.48
C SER A 225 -7.22 -2.96 -16.30
N PRO A 226 -6.91 -3.38 -15.06
CA PRO A 226 -7.35 -2.64 -13.88
C PRO A 226 -6.55 -1.34 -13.72
N MET A 227 -7.14 -0.39 -12.99
CA MET A 227 -6.40 0.70 -12.37
C MET A 227 -5.44 0.12 -11.33
N VAL A 228 -4.14 0.32 -11.49
CA VAL A 228 -3.09 -0.17 -10.59
C VAL A 228 -2.75 0.91 -9.58
N ILE A 229 -2.81 0.56 -8.30
CA ILE A 229 -2.68 1.46 -7.15
C ILE A 229 -1.60 0.91 -6.23
N THR A 230 -0.53 1.71 -6.00
CA THR A 230 0.64 1.29 -5.22
C THR A 230 0.62 1.86 -3.81
N GLY A 231 1.32 1.23 -2.89
CA GLY A 231 1.39 1.68 -1.49
C GLY A 231 2.10 3.02 -1.29
N HIS A 232 2.99 3.45 -2.21
CA HIS A 232 3.91 4.56 -1.95
C HIS A 232 4.05 5.59 -3.07
N THR A 233 3.53 5.32 -4.28
CA THR A 233 3.90 6.14 -5.45
C THR A 233 2.74 6.54 -6.34
N GLY A 234 1.51 6.21 -5.96
CA GLY A 234 0.33 6.67 -6.68
C GLY A 234 -0.41 5.59 -7.46
N TRP A 235 -1.14 5.98 -8.50
CA TRP A 235 -1.93 5.09 -9.33
C TRP A 235 -1.75 5.35 -10.83
N TYR A 236 -1.96 4.31 -11.64
CA TYR A 236 -1.91 4.40 -13.10
C TYR A 236 -2.83 3.37 -13.76
N ASP A 237 -3.28 3.64 -14.97
CA ASP A 237 -4.29 2.85 -15.70
C ASP A 237 -3.80 2.24 -17.03
N ASP A 238 -2.50 2.31 -17.29
CA ASP A 238 -1.86 1.72 -18.47
C ASP A 238 -0.87 0.62 -18.04
N LEU A 239 -1.21 -0.62 -18.28
CA LEU A 239 -0.38 -1.77 -17.90
C LEU A 239 0.99 -1.79 -18.61
N ASP A 240 1.11 -1.24 -19.82
CA ASP A 240 2.39 -1.18 -20.52
C ASP A 240 3.37 -0.23 -19.81
N TRP A 241 2.83 0.84 -19.26
CA TRP A 241 3.61 1.76 -18.44
C TRP A 241 3.87 1.18 -17.03
N VAL A 242 2.87 0.58 -16.41
CA VAL A 242 2.95 -0.01 -15.05
C VAL A 242 4.02 -1.11 -14.96
N PHE A 243 4.14 -1.95 -15.99
CA PHE A 243 5.09 -3.07 -15.98
C PHE A 243 6.33 -2.83 -16.84
N ARG A 244 6.59 -1.59 -17.28
CA ARG A 244 7.66 -1.27 -18.24
C ARG A 244 9.05 -1.72 -17.79
N HIS A 245 9.35 -1.56 -16.51
CA HIS A 245 10.65 -1.88 -15.90
C HIS A 245 10.53 -2.95 -14.81
N LYS A 246 9.59 -3.88 -14.95
CA LYS A 246 9.33 -4.94 -13.96
C LYS A 246 10.52 -5.84 -13.66
N ASP A 247 11.46 -5.95 -14.61
CA ASP A 247 12.72 -6.70 -14.50
C ASP A 247 13.85 -5.89 -13.86
N GLN A 248 13.58 -4.65 -13.48
CA GLN A 248 14.53 -3.74 -12.87
C GLN A 248 14.02 -3.35 -11.47
N VAL A 249 14.94 -3.26 -10.53
CA VAL A 249 14.65 -2.80 -9.18
C VAL A 249 14.87 -1.29 -9.12
N CYS A 250 13.93 -0.57 -8.52
CA CYS A 250 14.15 0.83 -8.20
C CYS A 250 15.23 0.93 -7.12
N ARG A 251 16.35 1.60 -7.42
CA ARG A 251 17.47 1.73 -6.46
C ARG A 251 17.16 2.80 -5.44
N ALA A 252 17.27 2.46 -4.16
CA ALA A 252 17.17 3.41 -3.07
C ALA A 252 18.15 4.58 -3.28
N GLY A 253 17.65 5.81 -3.17
CA GLY A 253 18.46 7.02 -3.30
C GLY A 253 18.41 7.73 -4.66
N LYS A 254 17.69 7.22 -5.64
CA LYS A 254 17.31 8.04 -6.81
C LYS A 254 16.22 9.01 -6.37
N LYS A 255 16.59 10.27 -6.18
CA LYS A 255 15.63 11.34 -5.87
C LYS A 255 14.64 11.46 -7.03
N GLN A 256 13.37 11.46 -6.72
CA GLN A 256 12.38 11.92 -7.67
C GLN A 256 12.59 13.43 -7.91
N LYS A 257 12.28 13.94 -9.11
CA LYS A 257 12.34 15.38 -9.35
C LYS A 257 11.42 16.08 -8.35
N PRO A 258 11.85 17.22 -7.78
CA PRO A 258 10.96 18.04 -6.96
C PRO A 258 9.69 18.36 -7.73
N HIS A 259 8.57 18.40 -7.03
CA HIS A 259 7.33 18.95 -7.59
C HIS A 259 7.57 20.41 -8.01
N ASP A 260 7.09 20.81 -9.19
CA ASP A 260 7.10 22.20 -9.61
C ASP A 260 6.10 22.98 -8.75
N PRO A 261 6.54 23.94 -7.92
CA PRO A 261 5.64 24.70 -7.05
C PRO A 261 4.63 25.56 -7.83
N ASN A 262 4.84 25.75 -9.16
CA ASN A 262 3.92 26.49 -10.02
C ASN A 262 2.99 25.56 -10.81
N ALA A 263 3.15 24.23 -10.69
CA ALA A 263 2.22 23.29 -11.30
C ALA A 263 0.86 23.34 -10.59
N PRO A 264 -0.24 23.09 -11.30
CA PRO A 264 -1.53 22.88 -10.66
C PRO A 264 -1.44 21.74 -9.63
N TYR A 265 -2.20 21.87 -8.54
CA TYR A 265 -2.29 20.83 -7.53
C TYR A 265 -2.75 19.48 -8.15
N ASP A 266 -1.96 18.45 -7.97
CA ASP A 266 -2.15 17.13 -8.55
C ASP A 266 -2.41 16.02 -7.51
N GLY A 267 -2.37 16.35 -6.23
CA GLY A 267 -2.57 15.40 -5.13
C GLY A 267 -1.29 14.75 -4.59
N TYR A 268 -0.10 15.28 -4.91
CA TYR A 268 1.18 14.71 -4.47
C TYR A 268 2.05 15.65 -3.62
N ASP A 269 1.73 16.92 -3.57
CA ASP A 269 2.44 17.89 -2.73
C ASP A 269 2.01 17.75 -1.26
N GLU A 270 2.88 17.17 -0.41
CA GLU A 270 2.61 16.96 1.02
C GLU A 270 2.18 18.23 1.75
N THR A 271 2.68 19.40 1.35
CA THR A 271 2.34 20.68 2.01
C THR A 271 0.89 21.08 1.81
N GLN A 272 0.24 20.45 0.83
CA GLN A 272 -1.17 20.66 0.48
C GLN A 272 -2.05 19.47 0.86
N ASP A 273 -1.57 18.54 1.69
CA ASP A 273 -2.37 17.47 2.28
C ASP A 273 -3.26 18.05 3.40
N THR A 274 -4.38 18.63 2.98
CA THR A 274 -5.34 19.37 3.82
C THR A 274 -6.74 18.81 3.69
N GLU A 275 -7.59 19.04 4.71
CA GLU A 275 -8.99 18.64 4.67
C GLU A 275 -9.74 19.26 3.48
N GLU A 276 -9.45 20.54 3.16
CA GLU A 276 -10.07 21.23 2.03
C GLU A 276 -9.77 20.53 0.70
N ASN A 277 -8.51 20.18 0.45
CA ASN A 277 -8.11 19.48 -0.77
C ASN A 277 -8.64 18.06 -0.79
N ALA A 278 -8.62 17.35 0.35
CA ALA A 278 -9.14 16.00 0.48
C ALA A 278 -10.64 15.90 0.08
N ARG A 279 -11.42 16.93 0.40
CA ARG A 279 -12.86 17.00 0.08
C ARG A 279 -13.16 17.41 -1.35
N ASN A 280 -12.35 18.29 -1.93
CA ASN A 280 -12.71 19.04 -3.14
C ASN A 280 -11.95 18.63 -4.39
N VAL A 281 -10.84 17.87 -4.26
CA VAL A 281 -9.97 17.57 -5.40
C VAL A 281 -9.85 16.08 -5.62
N LEU A 282 -9.98 15.65 -6.88
CA LEU A 282 -9.64 14.27 -7.27
C LEU A 282 -8.13 14.19 -7.51
N ILE A 283 -7.54 13.10 -7.02
CA ILE A 283 -6.11 12.84 -7.17
C ILE A 283 -5.83 12.34 -8.58
N ALA A 284 -4.99 13.07 -9.28
CA ALA A 284 -4.56 12.70 -10.63
C ALA A 284 -3.65 11.45 -10.61
N LYS A 285 -3.63 10.74 -11.71
CA LYS A 285 -2.64 9.67 -11.91
C LYS A 285 -1.23 10.24 -11.98
N VAL A 286 -0.24 9.44 -11.63
CA VAL A 286 1.16 9.80 -11.80
C VAL A 286 1.41 10.09 -13.28
N VAL A 287 1.85 11.31 -13.59
CA VAL A 287 2.17 11.69 -14.96
C VAL A 287 3.62 11.27 -15.24
N PRO A 288 3.89 10.47 -16.30
CA PRO A 288 5.24 10.14 -16.69
C PRO A 288 6.02 11.42 -16.99
N VAL A 289 7.14 11.62 -16.30
CA VAL A 289 8.05 12.69 -16.65
C VAL A 289 8.83 12.24 -17.89
N VAL A 290 8.43 12.70 -19.06
CA VAL A 290 9.21 12.51 -20.27
C VAL A 290 10.51 13.30 -20.09
N GLY A 291 11.62 12.56 -20.02
CA GLY A 291 12.95 13.12 -19.84
C GLY A 291 13.52 13.70 -21.13
#